data_7e727d0c1da10d31fb5927d3c1e86548
#
_entry.id   7e727d0c1da10d31fb5927d3c1e86548
#
_cell.length_a   1.000
_cell.length_b   1.000
_cell.length_c   1.000
_cell.angle_alpha   90.00
_cell.angle_beta   90.00
_cell.angle_gamma   90.00
#
_symmetry.space_group_name_H-M   'P 1'
#
loop_
_entity.id
_entity.type
_entity.pdbx_description
1 polymer ?
#
loop_
_entity_poly.entity_id
_entity_poly.type
_entity_poly.pdbx_seq_one_letter_code
_entity_poly.pdbx_strand_id
1 'polypeptide(L)'
;MSTSTNTSANTFASHYPVTGEVIANYPIADRVAVFNAVAAARNASTAWQDLGFKGRRKVLLKWSNLLISQLDEITELVSRETGKPVSDAKLEASLAVGHLGWAARHAEDAMRTTHRSPGA
;
A
#
# COMPACT_ATOMS: atom_id res chain seq x y z
N MET A 1 -29.86 17.07 31.00
CA MET A 1 -28.80 17.84 30.33
C MET A 1 -27.89 16.84 29.62
N SER A 2 -28.14 16.61 28.34
CA SER A 2 -27.33 15.66 27.53
C SER A 2 -26.22 16.46 26.88
N THR A 3 -24.99 16.27 27.33
CA THR A 3 -23.80 16.82 26.70
C THR A 3 -23.47 15.96 25.47
N SER A 4 -23.92 16.42 24.29
CA SER A 4 -23.46 15.90 23.02
C SER A 4 -22.01 16.31 22.84
N THR A 5 -21.08 15.42 23.12
CA THR A 5 -19.68 15.56 22.71
C THR A 5 -19.61 15.44 21.19
N ASN A 6 -19.68 16.59 20.52
CA ASN A 6 -19.42 16.69 19.10
C ASN A 6 -17.91 16.55 18.89
N THR A 7 -17.43 15.31 18.78
CA THR A 7 -16.05 15.04 18.38
C THR A 7 -15.99 15.29 16.88
N SER A 8 -15.72 16.53 16.47
CA SER A 8 -15.31 16.83 15.11
C SER A 8 -14.04 16.00 14.85
N ALA A 9 -14.17 14.92 14.07
CA ALA A 9 -13.03 14.10 13.70
C ALA A 9 -11.98 15.03 13.06
N ASN A 10 -10.77 15.05 13.62
CA ASN A 10 -9.67 15.82 13.11
C ASN A 10 -9.30 15.21 11.74
N THR A 11 -9.63 15.90 10.64
CA THR A 11 -9.44 15.43 9.27
C THR A 11 -8.57 16.39 8.49
N PHE A 12 -7.90 15.89 7.45
CA PHE A 12 -7.29 16.71 6.41
C PHE A 12 -7.92 16.42 5.06
N ALA A 13 -7.95 17.42 4.19
CA ALA A 13 -8.47 17.31 2.84
C ALA A 13 -7.38 16.98 1.84
N SER A 14 -7.62 16.01 0.96
CA SER A 14 -6.85 15.82 -0.27
C SER A 14 -7.44 16.71 -1.36
N HIS A 15 -6.60 17.45 -2.07
CA HIS A 15 -7.01 18.40 -3.08
C HIS A 15 -6.45 18.03 -4.45
N TYR A 16 -7.25 18.26 -5.49
CA TYR A 16 -6.76 18.22 -6.87
C TYR A 16 -5.87 19.43 -7.13
N PRO A 17 -4.56 19.26 -7.35
CA PRO A 17 -3.62 20.39 -7.38
C PRO A 17 -3.84 21.35 -8.54
N VAL A 18 -4.55 20.94 -9.60
CA VAL A 18 -4.82 21.78 -10.77
C VAL A 18 -5.94 22.78 -10.50
N THR A 19 -7.00 22.37 -9.78
CA THR A 19 -8.19 23.21 -9.54
C THR A 19 -8.35 23.63 -8.09
N GLY A 20 -7.68 22.96 -7.14
CA GLY A 20 -7.88 23.13 -5.70
C GLY A 20 -9.15 22.45 -5.15
N GLU A 21 -9.91 21.75 -5.99
CA GLU A 21 -11.10 21.02 -5.58
C GLU A 21 -10.77 19.93 -4.54
N VAL A 22 -11.61 19.79 -3.52
CA VAL A 22 -11.46 18.70 -2.53
C VAL A 22 -11.85 17.37 -3.16
N ILE A 23 -10.92 16.42 -3.16
CA ILE A 23 -11.15 15.06 -3.63
C ILE A 23 -11.79 14.21 -2.53
N ALA A 24 -11.20 14.24 -1.32
CA ALA A 24 -11.67 13.50 -0.16
C ALA A 24 -11.15 14.10 1.14
N ASN A 25 -11.81 13.74 2.26
CA ASN A 25 -11.34 14.07 3.60
C ASN A 25 -10.92 12.80 4.31
N TYR A 26 -9.72 12.80 4.91
CA TYR A 26 -9.16 11.66 5.62
C TYR A 26 -8.97 11.97 7.12
N PRO A 27 -9.25 11.01 8.02
CA PRO A 27 -9.00 11.21 9.45
C PRO A 27 -7.50 11.31 9.72
N ILE A 28 -7.12 12.24 10.59
CA ILE A 28 -5.76 12.34 11.12
C ILE A 28 -5.61 11.29 12.21
N ALA A 29 -4.72 10.33 12.00
CA ALA A 29 -4.43 9.30 12.98
C ALA A 29 -3.70 9.92 14.19
N ASP A 30 -4.24 9.73 15.37
CA ASP A 30 -3.57 10.11 16.60
C ASP A 30 -2.47 9.08 16.98
N ARG A 31 -1.72 9.40 18.03
CA ARG A 31 -0.63 8.53 18.52
C ARG A 31 -1.12 7.13 18.88
N VAL A 32 -2.32 7.01 19.45
CA VAL A 32 -2.89 5.72 19.87
C VAL A 32 -3.25 4.88 18.65
N ALA A 33 -3.86 5.48 17.63
CA ALA A 33 -4.18 4.81 16.36
C ALA A 33 -2.91 4.28 15.68
N VAL A 34 -1.83 5.07 15.65
CA VAL A 34 -0.54 4.64 15.10
C VAL A 34 0.04 3.46 15.88
N PHE A 35 0.07 3.54 17.23
CA PHE A 35 0.55 2.43 18.05
C PHE A 35 -0.26 1.15 17.84
N ASN A 36 -1.58 1.26 17.77
CA ASN A 36 -2.47 0.12 17.53
C ASN A 36 -2.23 -0.51 16.16
N ALA A 37 -2.02 0.29 15.12
CA ALA A 37 -1.71 -0.20 13.78
C ALA A 37 -0.38 -0.98 13.76
N VAL A 38 0.67 -0.45 14.41
CA VAL A 38 1.96 -1.14 14.54
C VAL A 38 1.84 -2.43 15.34
N ALA A 39 1.09 -2.42 16.44
CA ALA A 39 0.86 -3.62 17.25
C ALA A 39 0.11 -4.69 16.45
N ALA A 40 -0.93 -4.32 15.71
CA ALA A 40 -1.65 -5.23 14.83
C ALA A 40 -0.75 -5.85 13.75
N ALA A 41 0.11 -5.05 13.12
CA ALA A 41 1.07 -5.52 12.13
C ALA A 41 2.08 -6.51 12.74
N ARG A 42 2.60 -6.25 13.94
CA ARG A 42 3.51 -7.15 14.65
C ARG A 42 2.82 -8.47 15.01
N ASN A 43 1.60 -8.42 15.51
CA ASN A 43 0.83 -9.62 15.83
C ASN A 43 0.56 -10.49 14.59
N ALA A 44 0.34 -9.88 13.43
CA ALA A 44 0.15 -10.59 12.18
C ALA A 44 1.45 -11.18 11.59
N SER A 45 2.62 -10.71 12.02
CA SER A 45 3.92 -11.06 11.40
C SER A 45 4.26 -12.54 11.52
N THR A 46 3.94 -13.19 12.64
CA THR A 46 4.21 -14.63 12.86
C THR A 46 3.42 -15.48 11.86
N ALA A 47 2.10 -15.29 11.80
CA ALA A 47 1.26 -16.01 10.84
C ALA A 47 1.68 -15.76 9.39
N TRP A 48 2.14 -14.53 9.09
CA TRP A 48 2.69 -14.20 7.77
C TRP A 48 4.00 -14.93 7.47
N GLN A 49 4.88 -15.10 8.46
CA GLN A 49 6.12 -15.87 8.34
C GLN A 49 5.84 -17.36 8.12
N ASP A 50 4.88 -17.92 8.85
CA ASP A 50 4.50 -19.33 8.78
C ASP A 50 3.97 -19.76 7.41
N LEU A 51 3.43 -18.81 6.62
CA LEU A 51 3.04 -19.06 5.22
C LEU A 51 4.22 -19.50 4.33
N GLY A 52 5.46 -19.21 4.72
CA GLY A 52 6.64 -19.42 3.89
C GLY A 52 6.59 -18.62 2.58
N PHE A 53 7.60 -18.80 1.71
CA PHE A 53 7.64 -18.06 0.43
C PHE A 53 6.49 -18.41 -0.50
N LYS A 54 6.13 -19.70 -0.59
CA LYS A 54 5.03 -20.16 -1.46
C LYS A 54 3.67 -19.58 -1.05
N GLY A 55 3.37 -19.57 0.26
CA GLY A 55 2.13 -19.04 0.77
C GLY A 55 2.04 -17.52 0.59
N ARG A 56 3.10 -16.77 0.94
CA ARG A 56 3.18 -15.32 0.73
C ARG A 56 3.05 -14.94 -0.74
N ARG A 57 3.73 -15.65 -1.65
CA ARG A 57 3.58 -15.48 -3.10
C ARG A 57 2.11 -15.57 -3.54
N LYS A 58 1.38 -16.58 -3.05
CA LYS A 58 -0.03 -16.79 -3.40
C LYS A 58 -0.90 -15.59 -3.01
N VAL A 59 -0.70 -15.06 -1.81
CA VAL A 59 -1.42 -13.88 -1.31
C VAL A 59 -1.08 -12.64 -2.13
N LEU A 60 0.22 -12.38 -2.36
CA LEU A 60 0.68 -11.19 -3.09
C LEU A 60 0.25 -11.22 -4.56
N LEU A 61 0.25 -12.37 -5.21
CA LEU A 61 -0.25 -12.48 -6.60
C LEU A 61 -1.76 -12.30 -6.68
N LYS A 62 -2.52 -12.78 -5.67
CA LYS A 62 -3.96 -12.49 -5.60
C LYS A 62 -4.21 -11.00 -5.45
N TRP A 63 -3.44 -10.32 -4.63
CA TRP A 63 -3.51 -8.85 -4.49
C TRP A 63 -3.12 -8.14 -5.78
N SER A 64 -2.02 -8.55 -6.43
CA SER A 64 -1.62 -8.02 -7.73
C SER A 64 -2.73 -8.10 -8.78
N ASN A 65 -3.43 -9.24 -8.87
CA ASN A 65 -4.55 -9.41 -9.79
C ASN A 65 -5.73 -8.48 -9.46
N LEU A 66 -6.00 -8.25 -8.18
CA LEU A 66 -7.03 -7.30 -7.74
C LEU A 66 -6.66 -5.86 -8.17
N LEU A 67 -5.40 -5.45 -7.98
CA LEU A 67 -4.93 -4.14 -8.42
C LEU A 67 -5.03 -3.98 -9.95
N ILE A 68 -4.74 -5.04 -10.72
CA ILE A 68 -4.90 -5.04 -12.18
C ILE A 68 -6.36 -4.81 -12.55
N SER A 69 -7.31 -5.48 -11.87
CA SER A 69 -8.73 -5.30 -12.16
C SER A 69 -9.29 -3.92 -11.82
N GLN A 70 -8.59 -3.16 -10.97
CA GLN A 70 -8.94 -1.80 -10.57
C GLN A 70 -7.99 -0.74 -11.14
N LEU A 71 -7.18 -1.10 -12.13
CA LEU A 71 -6.09 -0.24 -12.61
C LEU A 71 -6.57 1.12 -13.13
N ASP A 72 -7.69 1.16 -13.82
CA ASP A 72 -8.23 2.42 -14.37
C ASP A 72 -8.73 3.34 -13.26
N GLU A 73 -9.40 2.82 -12.23
CA GLU A 73 -9.82 3.58 -11.05
C GLU A 73 -8.62 4.13 -10.26
N ILE A 74 -7.60 3.29 -10.04
CA ILE A 74 -6.35 3.71 -9.40
C ILE A 74 -5.66 4.80 -10.21
N THR A 75 -5.61 4.65 -11.53
CA THR A 75 -5.02 5.62 -12.45
C THR A 75 -5.69 6.98 -12.34
N GLU A 76 -7.03 7.01 -12.34
CA GLU A 76 -7.79 8.25 -12.19
C GLU A 76 -7.52 8.94 -10.86
N LEU A 77 -7.54 8.17 -9.76
CA LEU A 77 -7.25 8.69 -8.43
C LEU A 77 -5.84 9.27 -8.35
N VAL A 78 -4.81 8.54 -8.83
CA VAL A 78 -3.41 9.00 -8.86
C VAL A 78 -3.28 10.29 -9.68
N SER A 79 -3.91 10.35 -10.85
CA SER A 79 -3.90 11.55 -11.69
C SER A 79 -4.53 12.75 -10.96
N ARG A 80 -5.66 12.56 -10.30
CA ARG A 80 -6.35 13.62 -9.56
C ARG A 80 -5.57 14.08 -8.33
N GLU A 81 -5.01 13.17 -7.54
CA GLU A 81 -4.27 13.53 -6.32
C GLU A 81 -2.90 14.16 -6.59
N THR A 82 -2.28 13.86 -7.73
CA THR A 82 -0.93 14.35 -8.06
C THR A 82 -0.91 15.45 -9.11
N GLY A 83 -2.00 15.64 -9.87
CA GLY A 83 -2.07 16.56 -10.99
C GLY A 83 -1.32 16.13 -12.24
N LYS A 84 -0.78 14.91 -12.29
CA LYS A 84 -0.05 14.39 -13.46
C LYS A 84 -0.99 13.93 -14.57
N PRO A 85 -0.54 13.89 -15.84
CA PRO A 85 -1.31 13.33 -16.95
C PRO A 85 -1.76 11.89 -16.65
N VAL A 86 -2.94 11.51 -17.14
CA VAL A 86 -3.50 10.16 -16.96
C VAL A 86 -2.59 9.07 -17.50
N SER A 87 -1.89 9.33 -18.63
CA SER A 87 -0.90 8.40 -19.19
C SER A 87 0.23 8.08 -18.23
N ASP A 88 0.75 9.09 -17.53
CA ASP A 88 1.86 8.96 -16.58
C ASP A 88 1.40 8.25 -15.30
N ALA A 89 0.20 8.60 -14.82
CA ALA A 89 -0.45 7.92 -13.70
C ALA A 89 -0.66 6.42 -14.01
N LYS A 90 -1.10 6.09 -15.23
CA LYS A 90 -1.29 4.70 -15.67
C LYS A 90 0.03 3.93 -15.76
N LEU A 91 1.07 4.56 -16.27
CA LEU A 91 2.41 3.97 -16.31
C LEU A 91 2.91 3.67 -14.90
N GLU A 92 2.81 4.63 -13.99
CA GLU A 92 3.25 4.48 -12.59
C GLU A 92 2.49 3.34 -11.88
N ALA A 93 1.16 3.32 -11.96
CA ALA A 93 0.34 2.27 -11.38
C ALA A 93 0.68 0.89 -11.96
N SER A 94 0.89 0.80 -13.29
CA SER A 94 1.27 -0.43 -13.97
C SER A 94 2.64 -0.94 -13.53
N LEU A 95 3.62 -0.04 -13.36
CA LEU A 95 4.96 -0.39 -12.86
C LEU A 95 4.90 -0.87 -11.41
N ALA A 96 4.11 -0.23 -10.55
CA ALA A 96 3.95 -0.65 -9.16
C ALA A 96 3.37 -2.08 -9.06
N VAL A 97 2.35 -2.39 -9.84
CA VAL A 97 1.78 -3.76 -9.93
C VAL A 97 2.79 -4.75 -10.49
N GLY A 98 3.55 -4.35 -11.52
CA GLY A 98 4.63 -5.15 -12.09
C GLY A 98 5.70 -5.50 -11.05
N HIS A 99 6.15 -4.52 -10.27
CA HIS A 99 7.12 -4.72 -9.19
C HIS A 99 6.60 -5.63 -8.09
N LEU A 100 5.32 -5.48 -7.68
CA LEU A 100 4.68 -6.38 -6.72
C LEU A 100 4.71 -7.83 -7.21
N GLY A 101 4.31 -8.05 -8.46
CA GLY A 101 4.32 -9.37 -9.07
C GLY A 101 5.73 -9.95 -9.22
N TRP A 102 6.71 -9.12 -9.58
CA TRP A 102 8.11 -9.53 -9.66
C TRP A 102 8.66 -9.92 -8.28
N ALA A 103 8.50 -9.07 -7.28
CA ALA A 103 8.96 -9.34 -5.91
C ALA A 103 8.33 -10.62 -5.35
N ALA A 104 7.03 -10.82 -5.56
CA ALA A 104 6.34 -12.04 -5.12
C ALA A 104 6.93 -13.33 -5.72
N ARG A 105 7.43 -13.28 -6.96
CA ARG A 105 8.00 -14.45 -7.65
C ARG A 105 9.47 -14.70 -7.31
N HIS A 106 10.24 -13.65 -7.02
CA HIS A 106 11.70 -13.73 -6.90
C HIS A 106 12.20 -13.62 -5.45
N ALA A 107 11.33 -13.34 -4.46
CA ALA A 107 11.75 -13.16 -3.08
C ALA A 107 12.49 -14.38 -2.50
N GLU A 108 12.06 -15.60 -2.84
CA GLU A 108 12.68 -16.84 -2.37
C GLU A 108 14.13 -16.95 -2.86
N ASP A 109 14.36 -16.71 -4.15
CA ASP A 109 15.68 -16.78 -4.75
C ASP A 109 16.59 -15.65 -4.26
N ALA A 110 16.06 -14.44 -4.15
CA ALA A 110 16.81 -13.28 -3.69
C ALA A 110 17.25 -13.38 -2.23
N MET A 111 16.47 -14.08 -1.40
CA MET A 111 16.75 -14.26 0.03
C MET A 111 17.43 -15.61 0.35
N ARG A 112 17.77 -16.39 -0.67
CA ARG A 112 18.48 -17.66 -0.47
C ARG A 112 19.90 -17.42 0.04
N THR A 113 20.31 -18.19 1.04
CA THR A 113 21.69 -18.17 1.55
C THR A 113 22.66 -18.55 0.44
N THR A 114 23.61 -17.69 0.14
CA THR A 114 24.69 -17.95 -0.80
C THR A 114 26.00 -18.09 -0.03
N HIS A 115 26.69 -19.21 -0.21
CA HIS A 115 28.04 -19.41 0.31
C HIS A 115 29.03 -18.86 -0.71
N ARG A 116 29.88 -17.95 -0.28
CA ARG A 116 31.03 -17.50 -1.07
C ARG A 116 32.28 -18.14 -0.47
N SER A 117 33.09 -18.81 -1.29
CA SER A 117 34.40 -19.27 -0.88
C SER A 117 35.28 -18.05 -0.58
N PRO A 118 36.02 -17.99 0.56
CA PRO A 118 37.08 -17.02 0.71
C PRO A 118 38.07 -17.25 -0.43
N GLY A 119 38.39 -16.21 -1.19
CA GLY A 119 39.39 -16.30 -2.27
C GLY A 119 40.69 -16.86 -1.74
N ALA A 120 41.36 -17.65 -2.58
CA ALA A 120 42.72 -18.12 -2.32
C ALA A 120 43.69 -16.95 -2.35
#